data_ae0ac819c636259ba97f0b0ff24fd54b
#
_entry.id   ae0ac819c636259ba97f0b0ff24fd54b
#
_cell.length_a   1.000
_cell.length_b   1.000
_cell.length_c   1.000
_cell.angle_alpha   90.00
_cell.angle_beta   90.00
_cell.angle_gamma   90.00
#
_symmetry.space_group_name_H-M   'P 1'
#
loop_
_entity.id
_entity.type
_entity.pdbx_description
1 polymer ?
#
loop_
_entity_poly.entity_id
_entity_poly.type
_entity_poly.pdbx_seq_one_letter_code
_entity_poly.pdbx_strand_id
1 'polypeptide(L)'
;MKNYFIISALALLSVTTPVHGQVNLSGMEPASADSLVKSRIRYFSPGMGGRNRVWDFSRKLHSKGSSQVMFMKDSTSVVSFIEPGKISYYRTTPDSLILLGSESALEKREYAMNKESKIFPLAYGDSISKPFRCEGMYCGDHPFREAGMTTVKVDAEGAIVLADNDTVRNVLRVHTIDSYAVCMGLDSAALDTARLTQVIDERYEWYLPGAQYPIIEDVTSTTFFNMEAIGTTRYAYCNLPEDEAACYVTPDDEDGTDVQDGFSEEGQPIPDIIHYDIETQGKVIHMSYDLDEEATITTIVANQMGMVYMSRQWTQQAGQGYSAQIDCNGLHSGIYIFYINVNGKVYSEKVTL
;
A
#
# COMPACT_ATOMS: atom_id res chain seq x y z
N MET A 1 -18.04 66.00 -48.74
CA MET A 1 -18.42 65.08 -47.63
C MET A 1 -17.68 63.78 -47.92
N LYS A 2 -16.61 63.48 -47.15
CA LYS A 2 -15.82 62.25 -47.26
C LYS A 2 -16.27 61.31 -46.15
N ASN A 3 -16.87 60.20 -46.51
CA ASN A 3 -17.26 59.12 -45.56
C ASN A 3 -16.03 58.23 -45.28
N TYR A 4 -15.60 58.19 -44.01
CA TYR A 4 -14.60 57.23 -43.52
C TYR A 4 -15.31 56.01 -43.04
N PHE A 5 -15.09 54.86 -43.69
CA PHE A 5 -15.48 53.55 -43.15
C PHE A 5 -14.37 53.08 -42.20
N ILE A 6 -14.75 52.93 -40.92
CA ILE A 6 -13.89 52.30 -39.93
C ILE A 6 -14.19 50.80 -39.95
N ILE A 7 -13.23 49.98 -40.44
CA ILE A 7 -13.28 48.54 -40.35
C ILE A 7 -12.66 48.14 -39.00
N SER A 8 -13.51 47.78 -38.05
CA SER A 8 -13.05 47.13 -36.82
C SER A 8 -12.66 45.68 -37.11
N ALA A 9 -11.39 45.39 -37.08
CA ALA A 9 -10.89 44.04 -37.13
C ALA A 9 -11.04 43.40 -35.71
N LEU A 10 -12.01 42.50 -35.56
CA LEU A 10 -12.18 41.68 -34.37
C LEU A 10 -11.15 40.56 -34.42
N ALA A 11 -10.07 40.71 -33.67
CA ALA A 11 -9.09 39.62 -33.49
C ALA A 11 -9.71 38.55 -32.56
N LEU A 12 -10.12 37.41 -33.14
CA LEU A 12 -10.44 36.21 -32.39
C LEU A 12 -9.13 35.65 -31.77
N LEU A 13 -8.89 35.91 -30.52
CA LEU A 13 -7.92 35.13 -29.74
C LEU A 13 -8.52 33.73 -29.56
N SER A 14 -8.07 32.79 -30.36
CA SER A 14 -8.26 31.37 -30.09
C SER A 14 -7.43 31.00 -28.87
N VAL A 15 -8.07 30.95 -27.70
CA VAL A 15 -7.49 30.33 -26.53
C VAL A 15 -7.45 28.82 -26.82
N THR A 16 -6.29 28.34 -27.27
CA THR A 16 -6.03 26.91 -27.30
C THR A 16 -5.87 26.46 -25.85
N THR A 17 -6.95 25.95 -25.26
CA THR A 17 -6.86 25.19 -24.01
C THR A 17 -5.96 23.99 -24.30
N PRO A 18 -4.89 23.77 -23.54
CA PRO A 18 -4.13 22.57 -23.67
C PRO A 18 -5.07 21.39 -23.43
N VAL A 19 -5.18 20.51 -24.40
CA VAL A 19 -5.86 19.22 -24.25
C VAL A 19 -5.04 18.45 -23.24
N HIS A 20 -5.50 18.44 -21.99
CA HIS A 20 -4.91 17.62 -20.95
C HIS A 20 -5.18 16.17 -21.34
N GLY A 21 -4.13 15.37 -21.41
CA GLY A 21 -4.26 13.95 -21.73
C GLY A 21 -5.20 13.28 -20.71
N GLN A 22 -6.38 12.91 -21.16
CA GLN A 22 -7.25 12.01 -20.41
C GLN A 22 -6.65 10.62 -20.51
N VAL A 23 -6.25 10.00 -19.39
CA VAL A 23 -6.00 8.57 -19.37
C VAL A 23 -7.35 7.90 -19.55
N ASN A 24 -7.59 7.42 -20.74
CA ASN A 24 -8.81 6.69 -21.04
C ASN A 24 -8.61 5.23 -20.61
N LEU A 25 -9.01 4.91 -19.38
CA LEU A 25 -8.98 3.56 -18.85
C LEU A 25 -10.22 2.73 -19.28
N SER A 26 -10.99 3.22 -20.25
CA SER A 26 -12.16 2.52 -20.79
C SER A 26 -11.86 1.15 -21.42
N GLY A 27 -10.61 0.75 -21.48
CA GLY A 27 -10.13 -0.53 -21.99
C GLY A 27 -9.64 -1.50 -20.91
N MET A 28 -9.99 -1.33 -19.63
CA MET A 28 -9.62 -2.27 -18.57
C MET A 28 -10.45 -3.57 -18.54
N GLU A 29 -10.96 -4.02 -19.66
CA GLU A 29 -11.31 -5.41 -19.79
C GLU A 29 -10.04 -6.18 -20.17
N PRO A 30 -9.33 -6.85 -19.21
CA PRO A 30 -8.24 -7.73 -19.58
C PRO A 30 -8.77 -8.72 -20.61
N ALA A 31 -8.05 -8.90 -21.71
CA ALA A 31 -8.32 -10.02 -22.60
C ALA A 31 -8.23 -11.29 -21.72
N SER A 32 -9.15 -12.23 -21.89
CA SER A 32 -9.07 -13.50 -21.17
C SER A 32 -7.70 -14.13 -21.43
N ALA A 33 -6.94 -14.43 -20.38
CA ALA A 33 -5.58 -14.92 -20.38
C ALA A 33 -4.48 -13.86 -20.65
N ASP A 34 -4.73 -12.60 -20.31
CA ASP A 34 -3.67 -11.60 -20.26
C ASP A 34 -2.76 -11.80 -19.04
N SER A 35 -1.51 -11.38 -19.13
CA SER A 35 -0.55 -11.49 -18.02
C SER A 35 0.36 -10.27 -17.97
N LEU A 36 0.84 -9.98 -16.77
CA LEU A 36 1.69 -8.84 -16.46
C LEU A 36 2.84 -9.31 -15.57
N VAL A 37 4.05 -8.86 -15.85
CA VAL A 37 5.19 -9.07 -14.96
C VAL A 37 5.25 -7.91 -13.97
N LYS A 38 5.04 -8.23 -12.70
CA LYS A 38 5.12 -7.30 -11.58
C LYS A 38 6.46 -7.49 -10.88
N SER A 39 7.34 -6.52 -11.01
CA SER A 39 8.67 -6.54 -10.41
C SER A 39 8.69 -5.73 -9.13
N ARG A 40 9.12 -6.32 -8.02
CA ARG A 40 9.33 -5.59 -6.78
C ARG A 40 10.59 -4.73 -6.92
N ILE A 41 10.45 -3.44 -6.63
CA ILE A 41 11.56 -2.47 -6.64
C ILE A 41 11.76 -1.88 -5.24
N ARG A 42 12.83 -1.12 -5.07
CA ARG A 42 13.05 -0.40 -3.81
C ARG A 42 11.98 0.68 -3.64
N TYR A 43 11.43 0.79 -2.43
CA TYR A 43 10.52 1.88 -2.07
C TYR A 43 11.17 3.24 -2.33
N PHE A 44 10.36 4.18 -2.76
CA PHE A 44 10.74 5.58 -2.95
C PHE A 44 9.58 6.48 -2.51
N SER A 45 9.88 7.72 -2.12
CA SER A 45 8.82 8.68 -1.80
C SER A 45 8.09 9.10 -3.08
N PRO A 46 6.74 9.04 -3.13
CA PRO A 46 5.97 9.44 -4.31
C PRO A 46 6.07 10.95 -4.61
N GLY A 47 6.56 11.73 -3.66
CA GLY A 47 6.72 13.18 -3.79
C GLY A 47 5.40 13.94 -3.82
N MET A 48 5.49 15.27 -3.96
CA MET A 48 4.32 16.16 -3.96
C MET A 48 3.45 16.00 -5.20
N GLY A 49 2.13 16.15 -5.04
CA GLY A 49 1.17 16.25 -6.13
C GLY A 49 1.31 17.55 -6.95
N GLY A 50 0.49 17.69 -8.00
CA GLY A 50 0.40 18.89 -8.82
C GLY A 50 0.66 18.66 -10.31
N ARG A 51 0.60 19.75 -11.07
CA ARG A 51 0.81 19.74 -12.52
C ARG A 51 2.28 19.84 -12.91
N ASN A 52 2.60 19.42 -14.14
CA ASN A 52 3.93 19.50 -14.72
C ASN A 52 5.01 18.82 -13.85
N ARG A 53 4.67 17.70 -13.22
CA ARG A 53 5.63 16.92 -12.44
C ARG A 53 6.57 16.15 -13.35
N VAL A 54 7.80 15.99 -12.88
CA VAL A 54 8.78 15.11 -13.53
C VAL A 54 9.22 14.09 -12.47
N TRP A 55 8.96 12.83 -12.78
CA TRP A 55 9.38 11.71 -11.95
C TRP A 55 10.55 11.01 -12.63
N ASP A 56 11.72 11.10 -12.04
CA ASP A 56 12.92 10.45 -12.55
C ASP A 56 13.07 9.06 -11.94
N PHE A 57 12.77 8.06 -12.75
CA PHE A 57 12.94 6.65 -12.42
C PHE A 57 14.12 6.00 -13.15
N SER A 58 14.91 6.75 -13.90
CA SER A 58 16.02 6.24 -14.72
C SER A 58 17.01 5.35 -13.96
N ARG A 59 17.11 5.49 -12.64
CA ARG A 59 18.02 4.73 -11.76
C ARG A 59 17.33 4.01 -10.61
N LYS A 60 15.99 3.99 -10.57
CA LYS A 60 15.24 3.51 -9.40
C LYS A 60 14.56 2.16 -9.61
N LEU A 61 14.46 1.70 -10.85
CA LEU A 61 13.67 0.53 -11.21
C LEU A 61 14.48 -0.79 -11.16
N HIS A 62 15.41 -0.91 -10.22
CA HIS A 62 16.14 -2.16 -10.02
C HIS A 62 15.22 -3.20 -9.37
N SER A 63 15.01 -4.33 -10.06
CA SER A 63 14.15 -5.39 -9.57
C SER A 63 14.81 -6.17 -8.42
N LYS A 64 14.05 -6.39 -7.35
CA LYS A 64 14.39 -7.30 -6.23
C LYS A 64 13.71 -8.67 -6.36
N GLY A 65 13.16 -8.95 -7.50
CA GLY A 65 12.41 -10.16 -7.83
C GLY A 65 11.12 -9.79 -8.57
N SER A 66 10.66 -10.68 -9.43
CA SER A 66 9.45 -10.50 -10.22
C SER A 66 8.48 -11.64 -10.02
N SER A 67 7.20 -11.35 -10.21
CA SER A 67 6.12 -12.32 -10.20
C SER A 67 5.19 -12.07 -11.39
N GLN A 68 4.60 -13.13 -11.90
CA GLN A 68 3.59 -13.03 -12.94
C GLN A 68 2.22 -12.82 -12.30
N VAL A 69 1.51 -11.82 -12.76
CA VAL A 69 0.08 -11.60 -12.47
C VAL A 69 -0.71 -12.07 -13.67
N MET A 70 -1.66 -12.96 -13.47
CA MET A 70 -2.54 -13.47 -14.52
C MET A 70 -3.93 -12.90 -14.36
N PHE A 71 -4.59 -12.61 -15.48
CA PHE A 71 -5.96 -12.13 -15.52
C PHE A 71 -6.83 -13.19 -16.15
N MET A 72 -7.91 -13.57 -15.45
CA MET A 72 -8.88 -14.52 -15.96
C MET A 72 -10.27 -13.90 -15.88
N LYS A 73 -10.99 -13.85 -17.01
CA LYS A 73 -12.37 -13.38 -17.07
C LYS A 73 -13.30 -14.57 -17.15
N ASP A 74 -14.31 -14.61 -16.30
CA ASP A 74 -15.37 -15.59 -16.36
C ASP A 74 -16.55 -15.14 -17.25
N SER A 75 -17.56 -16.00 -17.37
CA SER A 75 -18.78 -15.73 -18.16
C SER A 75 -19.67 -14.65 -17.52
N THR A 76 -19.38 -14.22 -16.28
CA THR A 76 -20.22 -13.29 -15.50
C THR A 76 -19.65 -11.87 -15.44
N SER A 77 -18.62 -11.55 -16.24
CA SER A 77 -17.87 -10.28 -16.23
C SER A 77 -17.07 -10.06 -14.94
N VAL A 78 -16.80 -11.11 -14.19
CA VAL A 78 -15.84 -11.08 -13.09
C VAL A 78 -14.45 -11.36 -13.64
N VAL A 79 -13.50 -10.52 -13.25
CA VAL A 79 -12.08 -10.67 -13.59
C VAL A 79 -11.34 -11.06 -12.33
N SER A 80 -10.65 -12.18 -12.39
CA SER A 80 -9.76 -12.65 -11.33
C SER A 80 -8.35 -12.18 -11.60
N PHE A 81 -7.75 -11.44 -10.65
CA PHE A 81 -6.34 -11.07 -10.64
C PHE A 81 -5.62 -12.08 -9.76
N ILE A 82 -4.78 -12.91 -10.39
CA ILE A 82 -4.09 -14.02 -9.75
C ILE A 82 -2.64 -13.63 -9.58
N GLU A 83 -2.26 -13.34 -8.33
CA GLU A 83 -0.89 -13.05 -7.90
C GLU A 83 -0.37 -14.24 -7.07
N PRO A 84 0.94 -14.41 -6.90
CA PRO A 84 1.48 -15.42 -5.98
C PRO A 84 0.89 -15.25 -4.58
N GLY A 85 0.18 -16.28 -4.11
CA GLY A 85 -0.43 -16.31 -2.79
C GLY A 85 -1.72 -15.51 -2.59
N LYS A 86 -2.25 -14.83 -3.63
CA LYS A 86 -3.49 -14.06 -3.53
C LYS A 86 -4.28 -14.06 -4.84
N ILE A 87 -5.59 -14.19 -4.73
CA ILE A 87 -6.52 -13.98 -5.84
C ILE A 87 -7.46 -12.84 -5.43
N SER A 88 -7.65 -11.86 -6.31
CA SER A 88 -8.59 -10.76 -6.13
C SER A 88 -9.65 -10.78 -7.22
N TYR A 89 -10.90 -10.62 -6.86
CA TYR A 89 -12.05 -10.71 -7.76
C TYR A 89 -12.62 -9.32 -8.01
N TYR A 90 -12.64 -8.91 -9.28
CA TYR A 90 -13.14 -7.61 -9.68
C TYR A 90 -14.32 -7.75 -10.65
N ARG A 91 -15.26 -6.83 -10.56
CA ARG A 91 -16.25 -6.58 -11.60
C ARG A 91 -15.84 -5.34 -12.37
N THR A 92 -15.79 -5.46 -13.68
CA THR A 92 -15.59 -4.33 -14.58
C THR A 92 -16.92 -3.77 -15.04
N THR A 93 -17.06 -2.45 -15.01
CA THR A 93 -18.15 -1.71 -15.64
C THR A 93 -17.52 -0.69 -16.61
N PRO A 94 -18.31 -0.06 -17.52
CA PRO A 94 -17.74 0.95 -18.43
C PRO A 94 -17.05 2.10 -17.74
N ASP A 95 -17.40 2.39 -16.49
CA ASP A 95 -16.97 3.54 -15.71
C ASP A 95 -16.24 3.18 -14.40
N SER A 96 -16.12 1.90 -14.05
CA SER A 96 -15.46 1.53 -12.79
C SER A 96 -14.88 0.12 -12.75
N LEU A 97 -13.90 -0.06 -11.88
CA LEU A 97 -13.36 -1.34 -11.43
C LEU A 97 -13.75 -1.52 -9.96
N ILE A 98 -14.52 -2.56 -9.68
CA ILE A 98 -15.11 -2.80 -8.37
C ILE A 98 -14.51 -4.07 -7.77
N LEU A 99 -13.88 -3.98 -6.62
CA LEU A 99 -13.38 -5.14 -5.88
C LEU A 99 -14.55 -5.83 -5.17
N LEU A 100 -14.77 -7.09 -5.49
CA LEU A 100 -15.81 -7.95 -4.92
C LEU A 100 -15.32 -8.74 -3.72
N GLY A 101 -14.05 -9.15 -3.75
CA GLY A 101 -13.45 -9.97 -2.72
C GLY A 101 -12.01 -10.33 -3.04
N SER A 102 -11.37 -11.00 -2.11
CA SER A 102 -10.06 -11.61 -2.33
C SER A 102 -9.89 -12.82 -1.43
N GLU A 103 -9.02 -13.72 -1.86
CA GLU A 103 -8.62 -14.87 -1.04
C GLU A 103 -7.13 -15.17 -1.16
N SER A 104 -6.58 -15.63 -0.05
CA SER A 104 -5.22 -16.10 0.09
C SER A 104 -5.21 -17.39 0.91
N ALA A 105 -4.04 -17.95 1.18
CA ALA A 105 -3.94 -19.12 2.05
C ALA A 105 -4.44 -18.87 3.48
N LEU A 106 -4.45 -17.62 3.94
CA LEU A 106 -4.80 -17.25 5.31
C LEU A 106 -6.13 -16.52 5.42
N GLU A 107 -6.58 -15.85 4.37
CA GLU A 107 -7.70 -14.92 4.44
C GLU A 107 -8.64 -15.05 3.25
N LYS A 108 -9.92 -14.94 3.55
CA LYS A 108 -10.96 -14.72 2.56
C LYS A 108 -11.72 -13.45 2.91
N ARG A 109 -11.90 -12.56 1.93
CA ARG A 109 -12.64 -11.29 2.05
C ARG A 109 -13.77 -11.24 1.03
N GLU A 110 -14.93 -10.78 1.49
CA GLU A 110 -16.10 -10.53 0.64
C GLU A 110 -16.61 -9.11 0.93
N TYR A 111 -16.69 -8.27 -0.10
CA TYR A 111 -17.18 -6.91 0.05
C TYR A 111 -18.70 -6.87 -0.10
N ALA A 112 -19.40 -6.79 1.03
CA ALA A 112 -20.86 -6.67 1.06
C ALA A 112 -21.34 -5.31 0.54
N MET A 113 -20.53 -4.26 0.73
CA MET A 113 -20.66 -2.98 0.06
C MET A 113 -19.47 -2.83 -0.88
N ASN A 114 -19.76 -2.67 -2.16
CA ASN A 114 -18.77 -2.63 -3.23
C ASN A 114 -17.64 -1.65 -2.91
N LYS A 115 -16.41 -2.14 -3.00
CA LYS A 115 -15.21 -1.31 -2.92
C LYS A 115 -14.83 -0.85 -4.33
N GLU A 116 -15.17 0.39 -4.68
CA GLU A 116 -14.76 0.96 -5.97
C GLU A 116 -13.26 1.23 -5.95
N SER A 117 -12.50 0.38 -6.62
CA SER A 117 -11.05 0.48 -6.70
C SER A 117 -10.60 1.57 -7.68
N LYS A 118 -11.37 1.78 -8.76
CA LYS A 118 -11.10 2.81 -9.78
C LYS A 118 -12.39 3.26 -10.46
N ILE A 119 -12.42 4.52 -10.85
CA ILE A 119 -13.53 5.13 -11.59
C ILE A 119 -12.95 5.78 -12.83
N PHE A 120 -13.66 5.69 -13.94
CA PHE A 120 -13.23 6.13 -15.25
C PHE A 120 -14.25 7.04 -15.92
N PRO A 121 -13.87 7.97 -16.81
CA PRO A 121 -12.49 8.34 -17.11
C PRO A 121 -11.86 9.14 -15.98
N LEU A 122 -10.54 9.07 -15.83
CA LEU A 122 -9.78 9.81 -14.84
C LEU A 122 -9.03 10.97 -15.51
N ALA A 123 -9.17 12.17 -14.95
CA ALA A 123 -8.41 13.36 -15.33
C ALA A 123 -7.79 14.03 -14.10
N TYR A 124 -6.74 14.81 -14.28
CA TYR A 124 -6.11 15.55 -13.19
C TYR A 124 -7.13 16.42 -12.43
N GLY A 125 -7.17 16.24 -11.12
CA GLY A 125 -8.09 16.93 -10.21
C GLY A 125 -9.34 16.15 -9.87
N ASP A 126 -9.65 15.07 -10.60
CA ASP A 126 -10.78 14.20 -10.25
C ASP A 126 -10.55 13.55 -8.91
N SER A 127 -11.62 13.47 -8.11
CA SER A 127 -11.60 12.83 -6.81
C SER A 127 -12.96 12.24 -6.48
N ILE A 128 -12.96 11.04 -5.90
CA ILE A 128 -14.15 10.37 -5.40
C ILE A 128 -13.85 9.72 -4.06
N SER A 129 -14.83 9.74 -3.16
CA SER A 129 -14.78 9.01 -1.90
C SER A 129 -16.03 8.16 -1.75
N LYS A 130 -15.86 6.88 -1.45
CA LYS A 130 -16.94 5.90 -1.28
C LYS A 130 -16.70 5.06 -0.03
N PRO A 131 -17.77 4.80 0.75
CA PRO A 131 -17.67 3.85 1.85
C PRO A 131 -17.59 2.43 1.33
N PHE A 132 -16.93 1.55 2.09
CA PHE A 132 -16.96 0.11 1.83
C PHE A 132 -17.14 -0.68 3.14
N ARG A 133 -17.62 -1.90 2.99
CA ARG A 133 -17.71 -2.89 4.07
C ARG A 133 -17.28 -4.25 3.55
N CYS A 134 -16.48 -4.92 4.35
CA CYS A 134 -16.00 -6.26 4.09
C CYS A 134 -16.35 -7.18 5.26
N GLU A 135 -16.73 -8.39 4.96
CA GLU A 135 -16.76 -9.51 5.89
C GLU A 135 -15.72 -10.52 5.43
N GLY A 136 -15.00 -11.11 6.37
CA GLY A 136 -13.94 -12.03 6.03
C GLY A 136 -13.79 -13.16 7.03
N MET A 137 -12.95 -14.10 6.65
CA MET A 137 -12.54 -15.24 7.46
C MET A 137 -11.03 -15.34 7.46
N TYR A 138 -10.44 -15.44 8.63
CA TYR A 138 -9.02 -15.65 8.81
C TYR A 138 -8.74 -17.06 9.31
N CYS A 139 -7.77 -17.75 8.72
CA CYS A 139 -7.41 -19.13 9.02
C CYS A 139 -8.61 -20.11 9.01
N GLY A 140 -9.68 -19.79 8.31
CA GLY A 140 -10.84 -20.64 8.12
C GLY A 140 -11.88 -20.63 9.26
N ASP A 141 -11.57 -20.09 10.44
CA ASP A 141 -12.42 -20.13 11.63
C ASP A 141 -12.54 -18.83 12.44
N HIS A 142 -11.77 -17.80 12.05
CA HIS A 142 -11.81 -16.50 12.74
C HIS A 142 -12.49 -15.44 11.86
N PRO A 143 -13.79 -15.19 12.04
CA PRO A 143 -14.48 -14.16 11.27
C PRO A 143 -13.98 -12.75 11.65
N PHE A 144 -13.91 -11.86 10.66
CA PHE A 144 -13.61 -10.46 10.86
C PHE A 144 -14.47 -9.56 9.98
N ARG A 145 -14.49 -8.27 10.32
CA ARG A 145 -15.17 -7.23 9.55
C ARG A 145 -14.26 -6.03 9.36
N GLU A 146 -14.39 -5.42 8.20
CA GLU A 146 -13.75 -4.16 7.88
C GLU A 146 -14.82 -3.16 7.45
N ALA A 147 -14.68 -1.91 7.85
CA ALA A 147 -15.52 -0.81 7.40
C ALA A 147 -14.70 0.47 7.28
N GLY A 148 -14.86 1.17 6.20
CA GLY A 148 -14.08 2.36 5.94
C GLY A 148 -14.49 3.12 4.70
N MET A 149 -13.55 3.96 4.25
CA MET A 149 -13.68 4.81 3.08
C MET A 149 -12.52 4.55 2.12
N THR A 150 -12.83 4.43 0.84
CA THR A 150 -11.85 4.53 -0.24
C THR A 150 -11.94 5.92 -0.85
N THR A 151 -10.82 6.62 -0.93
CA THR A 151 -10.71 7.89 -1.66
C THR A 151 -9.73 7.70 -2.80
N VAL A 152 -10.18 7.96 -4.02
CA VAL A 152 -9.36 7.90 -5.24
C VAL A 152 -9.25 9.31 -5.79
N LYS A 153 -8.05 9.77 -6.06
CA LYS A 153 -7.77 11.11 -6.57
C LYS A 153 -6.68 11.07 -7.63
N VAL A 154 -6.88 11.76 -8.76
CA VAL A 154 -5.79 12.06 -9.68
C VAL A 154 -5.08 13.31 -9.17
N ASP A 155 -4.02 13.11 -8.41
CA ASP A 155 -3.36 14.17 -7.64
C ASP A 155 -2.20 14.83 -8.37
N ALA A 156 -1.70 14.21 -9.44
CA ALA A 156 -0.61 14.78 -10.24
C ALA A 156 -0.67 14.37 -11.72
N GLU A 157 -0.11 15.24 -12.56
CA GLU A 157 0.12 14.99 -13.98
C GLU A 157 1.53 15.46 -14.40
N GLY A 158 2.16 14.79 -15.38
CA GLY A 158 3.49 15.18 -15.78
C GLY A 158 4.17 14.23 -16.74
N ALA A 159 5.46 14.00 -16.50
CA ALA A 159 6.29 13.11 -17.30
C ALA A 159 7.12 12.17 -16.42
N ILE A 160 7.36 10.97 -16.91
CA ILE A 160 8.28 9.99 -16.34
C ILE A 160 9.54 9.94 -17.19
N VAL A 161 10.70 9.92 -16.54
CA VAL A 161 11.99 9.61 -17.15
C VAL A 161 12.36 8.18 -16.79
N LEU A 162 12.47 7.32 -17.79
CA LEU A 162 12.86 5.93 -17.68
C LEU A 162 14.37 5.75 -17.94
N ALA A 163 14.86 4.50 -17.99
CA ALA A 163 16.22 4.20 -18.38
C ALA A 163 16.55 4.84 -19.76
N ASP A 164 17.83 5.04 -20.01
CA ASP A 164 18.33 5.69 -21.24
C ASP A 164 17.80 7.11 -21.50
N ASN A 165 17.26 7.76 -20.44
CA ASN A 165 16.63 9.08 -20.50
C ASN A 165 15.40 9.14 -21.40
N ASP A 166 14.76 8.01 -21.68
CA ASP A 166 13.48 8.01 -22.36
C ASP A 166 12.43 8.70 -21.49
N THR A 167 11.73 9.65 -22.09
CA THR A 167 10.78 10.51 -21.37
C THR A 167 9.38 10.35 -21.90
N VAL A 168 8.51 9.72 -21.13
CA VAL A 168 7.09 9.59 -21.44
C VAL A 168 6.31 10.74 -20.82
N ARG A 169 5.57 11.47 -21.65
CA ARG A 169 4.74 12.62 -21.26
C ARG A 169 3.28 12.22 -21.07
N ASN A 170 2.50 13.14 -20.49
CA ASN A 170 1.07 12.96 -20.25
C ASN A 170 0.76 11.79 -19.29
N VAL A 171 1.63 11.59 -18.33
CA VAL A 171 1.45 10.59 -17.27
C VAL A 171 0.54 11.16 -16.21
N LEU A 172 -0.43 10.35 -15.75
CA LEU A 172 -1.27 10.67 -14.59
C LEU A 172 -0.82 9.87 -13.38
N ARG A 173 -0.83 10.51 -12.22
CA ARG A 173 -0.67 9.81 -10.95
C ARG A 173 -2.02 9.73 -10.24
N VAL A 174 -2.44 8.52 -9.93
CA VAL A 174 -3.62 8.22 -9.12
C VAL A 174 -3.17 7.94 -7.70
N HIS A 175 -3.74 8.65 -6.74
CA HIS A 175 -3.55 8.44 -5.31
C HIS A 175 -4.82 7.85 -4.73
N THR A 176 -4.72 6.63 -4.22
CA THR A 176 -5.80 5.93 -3.54
C THR A 176 -5.49 5.83 -2.06
N ILE A 177 -6.44 6.22 -1.21
CA ILE A 177 -6.38 6.07 0.23
C ILE A 177 -7.55 5.20 0.67
N ASP A 178 -7.24 4.06 1.29
CA ASP A 178 -8.19 3.23 2.01
C ASP A 178 -7.99 3.46 3.51
N SER A 179 -8.95 4.06 4.18
CA SER A 179 -8.93 4.25 5.63
C SER A 179 -10.05 3.43 6.26
N TYR A 180 -9.71 2.44 7.06
CA TYR A 180 -10.70 1.51 7.59
C TYR A 180 -10.36 0.99 8.98
N ALA A 181 -11.40 0.56 9.69
CA ALA A 181 -11.29 -0.15 10.95
C ALA A 181 -11.46 -1.65 10.70
N VAL A 182 -10.72 -2.45 11.47
CA VAL A 182 -10.80 -3.91 11.46
C VAL A 182 -11.31 -4.39 12.82
N CYS A 183 -12.31 -5.26 12.83
CA CYS A 183 -12.89 -5.88 14.03
C CYS A 183 -12.94 -7.38 13.87
N MET A 184 -12.41 -8.13 14.84
CA MET A 184 -12.60 -9.59 14.87
C MET A 184 -13.96 -9.95 15.49
N GLY A 185 -14.55 -11.01 14.95
CA GLY A 185 -15.85 -11.48 15.35
C GLY A 185 -17.00 -10.87 14.54
N LEU A 186 -18.17 -11.48 14.71
CA LEU A 186 -19.40 -11.05 14.00
C LEU A 186 -20.29 -10.14 14.86
N ASP A 187 -19.91 -9.86 16.11
CA ASP A 187 -20.72 -9.06 17.00
C ASP A 187 -20.74 -7.59 16.58
N SER A 188 -21.84 -7.18 15.99
CA SER A 188 -22.02 -5.84 15.41
C SER A 188 -22.28 -4.75 16.45
N ALA A 189 -22.48 -5.10 17.71
CA ALA A 189 -22.93 -4.17 18.76
C ALA A 189 -21.79 -3.41 19.45
N ALA A 190 -20.55 -3.84 19.29
CA ALA A 190 -19.40 -3.25 20.00
C ALA A 190 -18.36 -2.67 19.04
N LEU A 191 -18.77 -1.79 18.14
CA LEU A 191 -17.87 -0.86 17.48
C LEU A 191 -17.47 0.23 18.51
N ASP A 192 -16.88 -0.19 19.61
CA ASP A 192 -16.15 0.72 20.48
C ASP A 192 -14.90 1.17 19.71
N THR A 193 -14.97 2.33 19.11
CA THR A 193 -13.92 2.91 18.28
C THR A 193 -12.57 2.99 19.00
N ALA A 194 -12.58 3.01 20.33
CA ALA A 194 -11.36 3.03 21.14
C ALA A 194 -10.57 1.71 21.15
N ARG A 195 -11.17 0.60 20.69
CA ARG A 195 -10.55 -0.73 20.66
C ARG A 195 -10.31 -1.28 19.25
N LEU A 196 -10.62 -0.51 18.23
CA LEU A 196 -10.47 -0.94 16.86
C LEU A 196 -9.04 -0.72 16.37
N THR A 197 -8.53 -1.72 15.69
CA THR A 197 -7.36 -1.53 14.84
C THR A 197 -7.80 -0.73 13.62
N GLN A 198 -7.14 0.38 13.37
CA GLN A 198 -7.34 1.20 12.18
C GLN A 198 -6.18 0.99 11.22
N VAL A 199 -6.48 0.93 9.95
CA VAL A 199 -5.49 0.79 8.88
C VAL A 199 -5.69 1.91 7.87
N ILE A 200 -4.58 2.48 7.43
CA ILE A 200 -4.54 3.41 6.30
C ILE A 200 -3.61 2.81 5.27
N ASP A 201 -4.18 2.43 4.13
CA ASP A 201 -3.44 1.98 2.95
C ASP A 201 -3.40 3.13 1.95
N GLU A 202 -2.21 3.63 1.65
CA GLU A 202 -1.97 4.62 0.63
C GLU A 202 -1.31 3.97 -0.56
N ARG A 203 -1.84 4.23 -1.76
CA ARG A 203 -1.30 3.73 -3.01
C ARG A 203 -1.16 4.87 -3.99
N TYR A 204 0.02 4.98 -4.60
CA TYR A 204 0.29 5.86 -5.72
C TYR A 204 0.56 5.03 -6.96
N GLU A 205 -0.13 5.34 -8.03
CA GLU A 205 -0.06 4.60 -9.29
C GLU A 205 0.18 5.55 -10.45
N TRP A 206 1.22 5.30 -11.25
CA TRP A 206 1.54 6.10 -12.43
C TRP A 206 1.08 5.40 -13.70
N TYR A 207 0.21 6.06 -14.44
CA TYR A 207 -0.39 5.55 -15.67
C TYR A 207 0.16 6.28 -16.88
N LEU A 208 0.69 5.52 -17.84
CA LEU A 208 1.02 6.03 -19.15
C LEU A 208 -0.24 6.26 -20.00
N PRO A 209 -0.21 7.15 -21.00
CA PRO A 209 -1.32 7.33 -21.91
C PRO A 209 -1.70 6.01 -22.59
N GLY A 210 -2.97 5.61 -22.47
CA GLY A 210 -3.49 4.39 -23.07
C GLY A 210 -3.12 3.08 -22.36
N ALA A 211 -2.35 3.13 -21.28
CA ALA A 211 -2.02 1.94 -20.51
C ALA A 211 -3.23 1.47 -19.67
N GLN A 212 -3.44 0.16 -19.63
CA GLN A 212 -4.48 -0.47 -18.81
C GLN A 212 -4.05 -0.61 -17.35
N TYR A 213 -2.76 -0.77 -17.11
CA TYR A 213 -2.15 -0.98 -15.80
C TYR A 213 -1.18 0.14 -15.47
N PRO A 214 -0.97 0.43 -14.19
CA PRO A 214 0.06 1.37 -13.79
C PRO A 214 1.43 0.81 -14.16
N ILE A 215 2.32 1.66 -14.65
CA ILE A 215 3.72 1.26 -14.90
C ILE A 215 4.50 1.16 -13.58
N ILE A 216 4.16 1.98 -12.61
CA ILE A 216 4.79 2.01 -11.28
C ILE A 216 3.69 2.11 -10.25
N GLU A 217 3.86 1.36 -9.16
CA GLU A 217 3.04 1.43 -7.96
C GLU A 217 3.91 1.67 -6.74
N ASP A 218 3.45 2.50 -5.84
CA ASP A 218 3.98 2.67 -4.50
C ASP A 218 2.85 2.44 -3.49
N VAL A 219 3.09 1.61 -2.49
CA VAL A 219 2.08 1.24 -1.49
C VAL A 219 2.67 1.39 -0.10
N THR A 220 2.01 2.18 0.72
CA THR A 220 2.30 2.30 2.16
C THR A 220 1.07 1.86 2.94
N SER A 221 1.24 0.92 3.87
CA SER A 221 0.19 0.48 4.79
C SER A 221 0.60 0.81 6.21
N THR A 222 -0.20 1.60 6.90
CA THR A 222 0.04 1.98 8.30
C THR A 222 -1.09 1.49 9.18
N THR A 223 -0.74 0.72 10.19
CA THR A 223 -1.68 0.22 11.20
C THR A 223 -1.60 1.09 12.44
N PHE A 224 -2.78 1.48 12.94
CA PHE A 224 -2.93 2.26 14.17
C PHE A 224 -3.68 1.44 15.22
N PHE A 225 -3.30 1.65 16.46
CA PHE A 225 -4.05 1.18 17.62
C PHE A 225 -4.15 2.30 18.64
N ASN A 226 -5.36 2.61 19.12
CA ASN A 226 -5.60 3.78 19.98
C ASN A 226 -5.05 5.09 19.41
N MET A 227 -5.16 5.29 18.08
CA MET A 227 -4.66 6.44 17.32
C MET A 227 -3.12 6.57 17.26
N GLU A 228 -2.37 5.62 17.78
CA GLU A 228 -0.92 5.56 17.65
C GLU A 228 -0.54 4.61 16.52
N ALA A 229 0.38 5.04 15.65
CA ALA A 229 0.92 4.19 14.60
C ALA A 229 1.78 3.09 15.22
N ILE A 230 1.41 1.83 15.00
CA ILE A 230 2.06 0.66 15.58
C ILE A 230 2.89 -0.13 14.56
N GLY A 231 2.72 0.16 13.28
CA GLY A 231 3.48 -0.46 12.22
C GLY A 231 3.23 0.22 10.88
N THR A 232 4.26 0.28 10.06
CA THR A 232 4.17 0.76 8.68
C THR A 232 4.94 -0.18 7.78
N THR A 233 4.28 -0.67 6.73
CA THR A 233 4.91 -1.46 5.67
C THR A 233 4.91 -0.68 4.37
N ARG A 234 5.96 -0.82 3.56
CA ARG A 234 6.12 -0.09 2.31
C ARG A 234 6.58 -1.03 1.21
N TYR A 235 5.92 -0.91 0.06
CA TYR A 235 6.23 -1.70 -1.12
C TYR A 235 6.24 -0.78 -2.34
N ALA A 236 7.09 -1.07 -3.30
CA ALA A 236 7.02 -0.45 -4.61
C ALA A 236 7.18 -1.51 -5.69
N TYR A 237 6.46 -1.32 -6.79
CA TYR A 237 6.43 -2.25 -7.91
C TYR A 237 6.59 -1.50 -9.21
N CYS A 238 7.20 -2.19 -10.17
CA CYS A 238 7.27 -1.78 -11.55
C CYS A 238 6.63 -2.85 -12.43
N ASN A 239 5.76 -2.43 -13.33
CA ASN A 239 5.00 -3.29 -14.23
C ASN A 239 5.43 -3.04 -15.68
N LEU A 240 6.73 -2.97 -15.94
CA LEU A 240 7.27 -2.84 -17.29
C LEU A 240 7.14 -4.17 -18.05
N PRO A 241 7.02 -4.12 -19.39
CA PRO A 241 7.21 -5.30 -20.23
C PRO A 241 8.55 -5.98 -19.96
N GLU A 242 8.60 -7.31 -20.15
CA GLU A 242 9.81 -8.11 -19.84
C GLU A 242 11.07 -7.56 -20.51
N ASP A 243 10.95 -7.13 -21.76
CA ASP A 243 12.07 -6.61 -22.58
C ASP A 243 12.64 -5.33 -21.98
N GLU A 244 11.78 -4.47 -21.40
CA GLU A 244 12.19 -3.22 -20.75
C GLU A 244 12.62 -3.45 -19.30
N ALA A 245 11.98 -4.38 -18.59
CA ALA A 245 12.36 -4.76 -17.23
C ALA A 245 13.79 -5.33 -17.17
N ALA A 246 14.24 -6.04 -18.21
CA ALA A 246 15.59 -6.58 -18.30
C ALA A 246 16.68 -5.49 -18.33
N CYS A 247 16.35 -4.28 -18.77
CA CYS A 247 17.28 -3.14 -18.79
C CYS A 247 17.59 -2.59 -17.38
N TYR A 248 16.76 -2.96 -16.38
CA TYR A 248 16.88 -2.48 -15.00
C TYR A 248 17.41 -3.55 -14.03
N VAL A 249 17.79 -4.74 -14.53
CA VAL A 249 18.42 -5.78 -13.72
C VAL A 249 19.90 -5.45 -13.59
N THR A 250 20.36 -5.11 -12.40
CA THR A 250 21.79 -5.06 -12.10
C THR A 250 22.31 -6.49 -12.00
N PRO A 251 23.47 -6.83 -12.64
CA PRO A 251 24.17 -8.06 -12.35
C PRO A 251 24.64 -8.01 -10.88
N ASP A 252 24.17 -8.94 -10.10
CA ASP A 252 24.73 -9.40 -8.82
C ASP A 252 25.31 -8.33 -7.88
N ASP A 253 24.45 -7.68 -7.08
CA ASP A 253 24.81 -7.41 -5.71
C ASP A 253 24.37 -8.64 -4.88
N GLU A 254 25.25 -9.62 -4.77
CA GLU A 254 25.19 -10.66 -3.77
C GLU A 254 25.32 -10.04 -2.38
N ASP A 255 24.26 -9.48 -1.85
CA ASP A 255 24.13 -9.32 -0.42
C ASP A 255 22.69 -9.62 0.01
N GLY A 256 22.49 -10.91 0.31
CA GLY A 256 21.24 -11.45 0.83
C GLY A 256 21.10 -11.11 2.30
N THR A 257 20.79 -9.87 2.59
CA THR A 257 20.22 -9.49 3.88
C THR A 257 18.86 -8.89 3.62
N ASP A 258 17.82 -9.61 4.02
CA ASP A 258 16.49 -9.06 4.25
C ASP A 258 16.62 -7.99 5.34
N VAL A 259 16.99 -6.77 4.94
CA VAL A 259 17.03 -5.63 5.84
C VAL A 259 15.59 -5.16 6.01
N GLN A 260 15.00 -5.47 7.14
CA GLN A 260 13.85 -4.74 7.65
C GLN A 260 14.20 -3.27 7.67
N ASP A 261 13.40 -2.45 6.97
CA ASP A 261 13.66 -1.03 6.76
C ASP A 261 13.63 -0.23 8.08
N GLY A 262 14.79 -0.04 8.67
CA GLY A 262 15.04 0.98 9.67
C GLY A 262 15.95 2.06 9.08
N PHE A 263 15.42 2.92 8.21
CA PHE A 263 16.18 4.08 7.73
C PHE A 263 15.64 5.37 8.37
N SER A 264 16.54 6.17 8.93
CA SER A 264 16.29 7.58 9.22
C SER A 264 16.15 8.38 7.91
N GLU A 265 15.55 9.56 7.96
CA GLU A 265 15.39 10.47 6.80
C GLU A 265 16.70 10.80 6.05
N GLU A 266 17.87 10.50 6.62
CA GLU A 266 19.20 10.74 6.05
C GLU A 266 19.87 9.49 5.43
N GLY A 267 19.16 8.33 5.36
CA GLY A 267 19.65 7.13 4.65
C GLY A 267 20.76 6.34 5.36
N GLN A 268 21.06 6.61 6.63
CA GLN A 268 21.91 5.77 7.45
C GLN A 268 21.08 4.72 8.21
N PRO A 269 21.54 3.46 8.34
CA PRO A 269 20.84 2.49 9.15
C PRO A 269 20.79 2.95 10.60
N ILE A 270 19.61 2.90 11.22
CA ILE A 270 19.48 3.18 12.66
C ILE A 270 20.23 2.06 13.41
N PRO A 271 21.21 2.37 14.23
CA PRO A 271 21.97 1.37 14.95
C PRO A 271 21.05 0.56 15.88
N ASP A 272 21.40 -0.69 16.10
CA ASP A 272 20.72 -1.52 17.11
C ASP A 272 21.14 -1.00 18.49
N ILE A 273 20.16 -0.48 19.22
CA ILE A 273 20.36 0.02 20.59
C ILE A 273 19.78 -0.92 21.64
N ILE A 274 19.15 -2.01 21.20
CA ILE A 274 18.58 -3.04 22.06
C ILE A 274 19.12 -4.41 21.67
N HIS A 275 19.54 -5.18 22.67
CA HIS A 275 19.85 -6.60 22.58
C HIS A 275 18.81 -7.35 23.40
N TYR A 276 18.05 -8.25 22.82
CA TYR A 276 16.92 -8.88 23.51
C TYR A 276 16.87 -10.40 23.25
N ASP A 277 16.22 -11.10 24.17
CA ASP A 277 15.83 -12.49 24.05
C ASP A 277 14.37 -12.67 24.49
N ILE A 278 13.64 -13.57 23.80
CA ILE A 278 12.21 -13.79 24.00
C ILE A 278 11.95 -15.26 24.34
N GLU A 279 11.35 -15.51 25.48
CA GLU A 279 10.88 -16.82 25.87
C GLU A 279 9.36 -16.77 26.12
N THR A 280 8.66 -17.85 25.75
CA THR A 280 7.23 -18.00 26.03
C THR A 280 7.03 -19.13 27.04
N GLN A 281 6.41 -18.81 28.17
CA GLN A 281 6.03 -19.80 29.19
C GLN A 281 4.50 -19.80 29.39
N GLY A 282 3.83 -20.81 28.85
CA GLY A 282 2.38 -20.82 28.80
C GLY A 282 1.86 -19.65 27.96
N LYS A 283 1.07 -18.78 28.59
CA LYS A 283 0.52 -17.56 27.96
C LYS A 283 1.20 -16.27 28.46
N VAL A 284 2.46 -16.35 28.84
CA VAL A 284 3.27 -15.20 29.23
C VAL A 284 4.49 -15.13 28.35
N ILE A 285 4.69 -13.98 27.73
CA ILE A 285 5.91 -13.67 26.98
C ILE A 285 6.89 -13.00 27.94
N HIS A 286 8.07 -13.56 28.08
CA HIS A 286 9.18 -13.04 28.85
C HIS A 286 10.20 -12.43 27.87
N MET A 287 10.48 -11.14 28.00
CA MET A 287 11.51 -10.43 27.25
C MET A 287 12.63 -10.05 28.21
N SER A 288 13.83 -10.54 27.95
CA SER A 288 15.07 -10.08 28.59
C SER A 288 15.78 -9.15 27.63
N TYR A 289 16.33 -8.02 28.11
CA TYR A 289 16.97 -7.08 27.19
C TYR A 289 18.01 -6.19 27.87
N ASP A 290 18.95 -5.72 27.04
CA ASP A 290 19.94 -4.70 27.35
C ASP A 290 19.72 -3.49 26.46
N LEU A 291 20.04 -2.28 26.90
CA LEU A 291 19.95 -1.04 26.15
C LEU A 291 21.26 -0.28 26.16
N ASP A 292 21.74 0.12 25.00
CA ASP A 292 22.96 0.91 24.84
C ASP A 292 22.75 2.40 25.15
N GLU A 293 21.51 2.88 24.97
CA GLU A 293 21.10 4.27 25.30
C GLU A 293 19.68 4.31 25.85
N GLU A 294 19.25 5.46 26.38
CA GLU A 294 17.87 5.66 26.82
C GLU A 294 16.90 5.51 25.65
N ALA A 295 15.88 4.69 25.84
CA ALA A 295 14.92 4.42 24.78
C ALA A 295 13.47 4.33 25.28
N THR A 296 12.56 4.74 24.41
CA THR A 296 11.14 4.41 24.56
C THR A 296 10.89 3.09 23.85
N ILE A 297 10.42 2.10 24.63
CA ILE A 297 10.12 0.76 24.15
C ILE A 297 8.61 0.59 24.08
N THR A 298 8.10 0.17 22.92
CA THR A 298 6.71 -0.23 22.77
C THR A 298 6.65 -1.70 22.36
N THR A 299 6.00 -2.54 23.14
CA THR A 299 5.75 -3.93 22.79
C THR A 299 4.30 -4.12 22.36
N ILE A 300 4.10 -4.95 21.33
CA ILE A 300 2.79 -5.21 20.75
C ILE A 300 2.65 -6.70 20.50
N VAL A 301 1.51 -7.28 20.89
CA VAL A 301 1.13 -8.63 20.52
C VAL A 301 0.01 -8.55 19.50
N ALA A 302 0.27 -9.06 18.29
CA ALA A 302 -0.68 -9.08 17.21
C ALA A 302 -0.81 -10.48 16.61
N ASN A 303 -1.90 -10.74 15.91
CA ASN A 303 -1.97 -11.93 15.06
C ASN A 303 -1.18 -11.72 13.75
N GLN A 304 -1.12 -12.77 12.94
CA GLN A 304 -0.43 -12.71 11.63
C GLN A 304 -1.08 -11.74 10.62
N MET A 305 -2.29 -11.26 10.89
CA MET A 305 -2.98 -10.21 10.11
C MET A 305 -2.60 -8.79 10.56
N GLY A 306 -1.72 -8.63 11.57
CA GLY A 306 -1.41 -7.33 12.16
C GLY A 306 -2.45 -6.80 13.14
N MET A 307 -3.47 -7.61 13.51
CA MET A 307 -4.43 -7.20 14.52
C MET A 307 -3.80 -7.21 15.91
N VAL A 308 -3.80 -6.07 16.53
CA VAL A 308 -3.23 -5.87 17.86
C VAL A 308 -4.22 -6.30 18.94
N TYR A 309 -3.74 -7.13 19.82
CA TYR A 309 -4.48 -7.56 21.03
C TYR A 309 -3.99 -6.85 22.28
N MET A 310 -2.70 -6.54 22.31
CA MET A 310 -2.07 -5.90 23.46
C MET A 310 -0.97 -4.96 22.99
N SER A 311 -0.85 -3.82 23.70
CA SER A 311 0.25 -2.88 23.53
C SER A 311 0.68 -2.37 24.90
N ARG A 312 1.99 -2.21 25.09
CA ARG A 312 2.56 -1.62 26.30
C ARG A 312 3.76 -0.77 25.92
N GLN A 313 3.82 0.45 26.48
CA GLN A 313 4.92 1.38 26.27
C GLN A 313 5.54 1.81 27.59
N TRP A 314 6.87 1.97 27.60
CA TRP A 314 7.62 2.53 28.72
C TRP A 314 8.94 3.12 28.22
N THR A 315 9.56 4.01 29.02
CA THR A 315 10.88 4.52 28.78
C THR A 315 11.86 3.88 29.74
N GLN A 316 13.04 3.49 29.25
CA GLN A 316 14.09 2.82 30.01
C GLN A 316 15.43 3.48 29.74
N GLN A 317 16.22 3.71 30.80
CA GLN A 317 17.59 4.20 30.72
C GLN A 317 18.52 3.13 30.13
N ALA A 318 19.67 3.55 29.58
CA ALA A 318 20.73 2.62 29.21
C ALA A 318 21.14 1.70 30.37
N GLY A 319 21.38 0.42 30.10
CA GLY A 319 21.77 -0.56 31.10
C GLY A 319 21.54 -1.99 30.64
N GLN A 320 21.86 -2.93 31.51
CA GLN A 320 21.82 -4.36 31.22
C GLN A 320 20.92 -5.12 32.20
N GLY A 321 20.45 -6.29 31.77
CA GLY A 321 19.72 -7.23 32.62
C GLY A 321 18.27 -6.82 32.88
N TYR A 322 17.66 -6.04 32.04
CA TYR A 322 16.24 -5.70 32.15
C TYR A 322 15.36 -6.87 31.74
N SER A 323 14.17 -6.90 32.31
CA SER A 323 13.15 -7.88 31.96
C SER A 323 11.76 -7.26 31.90
N ALA A 324 10.94 -7.72 30.96
CA ALA A 324 9.53 -7.39 30.86
C ALA A 324 8.71 -8.66 30.71
N GLN A 325 7.52 -8.67 31.31
CA GLN A 325 6.57 -9.77 31.17
C GLN A 325 5.29 -9.23 30.56
N ILE A 326 4.79 -9.91 29.54
CA ILE A 326 3.56 -9.59 28.84
C ILE A 326 2.58 -10.74 29.08
N ASP A 327 1.56 -10.50 29.89
CA ASP A 327 0.53 -11.47 30.21
C ASP A 327 -0.52 -11.56 29.10
N CYS A 328 -0.54 -12.69 28.42
CA CYS A 328 -1.44 -12.98 27.30
C CYS A 328 -2.56 -13.96 27.69
N ASN A 329 -2.88 -14.14 28.98
CA ASN A 329 -3.88 -15.11 29.46
C ASN A 329 -5.28 -14.94 28.86
N GLY A 330 -5.62 -13.73 28.38
CA GLY A 330 -6.89 -13.46 27.69
C GLY A 330 -6.92 -13.89 26.21
N LEU A 331 -5.80 -14.33 25.63
CA LEU A 331 -5.71 -14.72 24.24
C LEU A 331 -5.94 -16.22 24.06
N HIS A 332 -6.44 -16.61 22.89
CA HIS A 332 -6.54 -18.02 22.51
C HIS A 332 -5.14 -18.60 22.25
N SER A 333 -5.02 -19.93 22.39
CA SER A 333 -3.77 -20.60 21.99
C SER A 333 -3.60 -20.49 20.48
N GLY A 334 -2.39 -20.12 20.04
CA GLY A 334 -2.11 -19.90 18.62
C GLY A 334 -0.78 -19.21 18.38
N ILE A 335 -0.55 -18.85 17.13
CA ILE A 335 0.66 -18.16 16.69
C ILE A 335 0.36 -16.66 16.64
N TYR A 336 1.23 -15.89 17.30
CA TYR A 336 1.18 -14.45 17.35
C TYR A 336 2.52 -13.85 16.88
N ILE A 337 2.50 -12.58 16.52
CA ILE A 337 3.69 -11.79 16.26
C ILE A 337 3.86 -10.83 17.44
N PHE A 338 5.02 -10.90 18.04
CA PHE A 338 5.44 -9.99 19.10
C PHE A 338 6.35 -8.94 18.51
N TYR A 339 5.88 -7.70 18.45
CA TYR A 339 6.65 -6.56 17.96
C TYR A 339 7.28 -5.82 19.13
N ILE A 340 8.51 -5.35 18.91
CA ILE A 340 9.25 -4.49 19.82
C ILE A 340 9.66 -3.27 19.03
N ASN A 341 9.11 -2.11 19.36
CA ASN A 341 9.52 -0.83 18.78
C ASN A 341 10.41 -0.10 19.79
N VAL A 342 11.60 0.28 19.36
CA VAL A 342 12.58 0.99 20.19
C VAL A 342 13.00 2.26 19.44
N ASN A 343 12.55 3.42 19.93
CA ASN A 343 12.81 4.73 19.31
C ASN A 343 12.46 4.78 17.81
N GLY A 344 11.40 4.05 17.38
CA GLY A 344 10.97 3.99 15.98
C GLY A 344 11.54 2.82 15.17
N LYS A 345 12.57 2.10 15.66
CA LYS A 345 13.05 0.87 15.05
C LYS A 345 12.23 -0.32 15.53
N VAL A 346 11.70 -1.12 14.60
CA VAL A 346 10.79 -2.22 14.91
C VAL A 346 11.48 -3.56 14.69
N TYR A 347 11.38 -4.43 15.67
CA TYR A 347 11.77 -5.83 15.65
C TYR A 347 10.51 -6.69 15.77
N SER A 348 10.53 -7.91 15.25
CA SER A 348 9.38 -8.80 15.33
C SER A 348 9.81 -10.25 15.55
N GLU A 349 9.13 -10.91 16.49
CA GLU A 349 9.34 -12.31 16.82
C GLU A 349 8.03 -13.08 16.73
N LYS A 350 8.12 -14.32 16.23
CA LYS A 350 6.98 -15.22 16.17
C LYS A 350 6.89 -15.98 17.48
N VAL A 351 5.79 -15.81 18.21
CA VAL A 351 5.55 -16.46 19.50
C VAL A 351 4.34 -17.40 19.42
N THR A 352 4.36 -18.48 20.19
CA THR A 352 3.24 -19.44 20.31
C THR A 352 2.71 -19.35 21.73
N LEU A 353 1.41 -19.03 21.89
CA LEU A 353 0.72 -18.91 23.17
C LEU A 353 -0.22 -20.10 23.42
#